data_775ea5b79bca7705300c878ef5d256c3
#
_entry.id   775ea5b79bca7705300c878ef5d256c3
#
_cell.length_a   1.000
_cell.length_b   1.000
_cell.length_c   1.000
_cell.angle_alpha   90.00
_cell.angle_beta   90.00
_cell.angle_gamma   90.00
#
_symmetry.space_group_name_H-M   'P 1'
#
loop_
_entity.id
_entity.type
_entity.pdbx_description
1 polymer ?
#
loop_
_entity_poly.entity_id
_entity_poly.type
_entity_poly.pdbx_seq_one_letter_code
_entity_poly.pdbx_strand_id
1 'polypeptide(L)'
;MNKSITQDNQNDNQISKSIRRFFTRFHLSSALKSANAYKKKGIPAALIFQYLFLLIFSNRSMYMNLLIGKDTPDFAKDTVYRFMKMLQINWIRFTTILSSRIIMDAIAPLDSADRANVLIIDDSMFERNRSKKVELLAKAYDHAKHCYKFGFRMLTLGWSDGSTFLPVNSVLLSTENKKNRINEAKEVDKRTVGYKRRMLAVEKGTIAMLELLKSAKNADIPAKYVLFDSWFSSPSSLHAVKVIGYDVIAMVKKTPKMFFRYNGEDMPLATIYNKNRKRRGRSRYLLSVMVDVVK
;
A
#
# COMPACT_ATOMS: atom_id res chain seq x y z
N MET A 1 -0.29 19.26 -39.97
CA MET A 1 -0.37 17.85 -39.46
C MET A 1 0.99 17.23 -39.07
N ASN A 2 2.10 17.58 -39.68
CA ASN A 2 3.43 16.95 -39.39
C ASN A 2 4.09 17.34 -38.05
N LYS A 3 3.76 18.49 -37.44
CA LYS A 3 4.37 18.94 -36.18
C LYS A 3 3.92 18.14 -34.96
N SER A 4 2.67 17.65 -34.92
CA SER A 4 2.14 16.90 -33.76
C SER A 4 2.76 15.49 -33.66
N ILE A 5 2.96 14.82 -34.80
CA ILE A 5 3.54 13.45 -34.87
C ILE A 5 5.02 13.44 -34.48
N THR A 6 5.76 14.47 -34.80
CA THR A 6 7.21 14.60 -34.48
C THR A 6 7.39 14.91 -32.97
N GLN A 7 6.51 15.71 -32.37
CA GLN A 7 6.52 16.00 -30.94
C GLN A 7 6.15 14.77 -30.08
N ASP A 8 5.14 13.98 -30.48
CA ASP A 8 4.77 12.73 -29.81
C ASP A 8 5.92 11.71 -29.83
N ASN A 9 6.61 11.55 -30.94
CA ASN A 9 7.76 10.64 -31.06
C ASN A 9 8.97 11.08 -30.21
N GLN A 10 9.21 12.39 -30.05
CA GLN A 10 10.27 12.91 -29.17
C GLN A 10 9.93 12.67 -27.70
N ASN A 11 8.69 12.89 -27.31
CA ASN A 11 8.20 12.63 -25.95
C ASN A 11 8.27 11.13 -25.59
N ASP A 12 7.85 10.24 -26.47
CA ASP A 12 7.92 8.79 -26.26
C ASP A 12 9.37 8.31 -26.07
N ASN A 13 10.32 8.86 -26.84
CA ASN A 13 11.75 8.56 -26.69
C ASN A 13 12.33 9.07 -25.35
N GLN A 14 11.93 10.25 -24.90
CA GLN A 14 12.36 10.80 -23.60
C GLN A 14 11.80 9.98 -22.43
N ILE A 15 10.52 9.60 -22.49
CA ILE A 15 9.87 8.73 -21.51
C ILE A 15 10.60 7.39 -21.42
N SER A 16 10.88 6.75 -22.56
CA SER A 16 11.60 5.48 -22.62
C SER A 16 13.00 5.55 -22.01
N LYS A 17 13.75 6.64 -22.28
CA LYS A 17 15.08 6.88 -21.68
C LYS A 17 14.97 7.08 -20.16
N SER A 18 13.99 7.85 -19.69
CA SER A 18 13.78 8.11 -18.26
C SER A 18 13.40 6.83 -17.50
N ILE A 19 12.54 6.00 -18.08
CA ILE A 19 12.19 4.70 -17.53
C ILE A 19 13.41 3.79 -17.44
N ARG A 20 14.23 3.70 -18.48
CA ARG A 20 15.47 2.90 -18.45
C ARG A 20 16.41 3.37 -17.35
N ARG A 21 16.62 4.69 -17.20
CA ARG A 21 17.43 5.25 -16.10
C ARG A 21 16.89 4.87 -14.74
N PHE A 22 15.58 4.98 -14.53
CA PHE A 22 14.91 4.58 -13.28
C PHE A 22 15.11 3.09 -12.98
N PHE A 23 14.93 2.21 -13.98
CA PHE A 23 15.14 0.78 -13.85
C PHE A 23 16.58 0.42 -13.48
N THR A 24 17.55 1.09 -14.08
CA THR A 24 18.97 0.89 -13.77
C THR A 24 19.33 1.44 -12.40
N ARG A 25 18.96 2.69 -12.10
CA ARG A 25 19.30 3.37 -10.84
C ARG A 25 18.81 2.60 -9.62
N PHE A 26 17.56 2.14 -9.63
CA PHE A 26 16.97 1.44 -8.49
C PHE A 26 17.00 -0.09 -8.62
N HIS A 27 17.79 -0.62 -9.57
CA HIS A 27 17.99 -2.06 -9.75
C HIS A 27 16.68 -2.88 -9.79
N LEU A 28 15.69 -2.44 -10.60
CA LEU A 28 14.36 -3.06 -10.64
C LEU A 28 14.40 -4.54 -10.99
N SER A 29 15.29 -4.97 -11.90
CA SER A 29 15.43 -6.39 -12.26
C SER A 29 15.81 -7.26 -11.06
N SER A 30 16.69 -6.76 -10.19
CA SER A 30 17.06 -7.43 -8.94
C SER A 30 15.89 -7.45 -7.94
N ALA A 31 15.14 -6.34 -7.81
CA ALA A 31 13.96 -6.28 -6.94
C ALA A 31 12.88 -7.27 -7.40
N LEU A 32 12.60 -7.35 -8.71
CA LEU A 32 11.68 -8.34 -9.29
C LEU A 32 12.12 -9.76 -8.98
N LYS A 33 13.40 -10.08 -9.18
CA LYS A 33 13.97 -11.39 -8.86
C LYS A 33 13.81 -11.75 -7.38
N SER A 34 14.12 -10.82 -6.49
CA SER A 34 13.95 -10.98 -5.03
C SER A 34 12.50 -11.20 -4.62
N ALA A 35 11.55 -10.71 -5.42
CA ALA A 35 10.11 -10.91 -5.24
C ALA A 35 9.55 -12.12 -5.99
N ASN A 36 10.41 -13.05 -6.45
CA ASN A 36 10.05 -14.23 -7.25
C ASN A 36 9.42 -13.91 -8.62
N ALA A 37 9.58 -12.68 -9.11
CA ALA A 37 9.13 -12.28 -10.44
C ALA A 37 10.22 -12.57 -11.48
N TYR A 38 10.47 -13.85 -11.73
CA TYR A 38 11.43 -14.32 -12.73
C TYR A 38 10.90 -15.50 -13.54
N LYS A 39 11.48 -15.70 -14.71
CA LYS A 39 11.18 -16.82 -15.60
C LYS A 39 12.48 -17.57 -15.89
N LYS A 40 12.42 -18.89 -15.85
CA LYS A 40 13.59 -19.75 -16.18
C LYS A 40 13.88 -19.79 -17.68
N LYS A 41 12.84 -19.65 -18.54
CA LYS A 41 12.96 -19.71 -20.00
C LYS A 41 12.05 -18.64 -20.65
N GLY A 42 12.41 -18.21 -21.86
CA GLY A 42 11.66 -17.25 -22.66
C GLY A 42 11.92 -15.78 -22.25
N ILE A 43 10.99 -14.91 -22.55
CA ILE A 43 11.12 -13.46 -22.36
C ILE A 43 11.36 -13.14 -20.86
N PRO A 44 12.42 -12.40 -20.52
CA PRO A 44 12.71 -11.99 -19.14
C PRO A 44 11.57 -11.21 -18.49
N ALA A 45 11.28 -11.52 -17.23
CA ALA A 45 10.21 -10.85 -16.48
C ALA A 45 10.41 -9.33 -16.39
N ALA A 46 11.66 -8.87 -16.31
CA ALA A 46 11.99 -7.45 -16.27
C ALA A 46 11.58 -6.70 -17.54
N LEU A 47 11.72 -7.31 -18.72
CA LEU A 47 11.28 -6.71 -19.98
C LEU A 47 9.75 -6.60 -20.06
N ILE A 48 9.05 -7.66 -19.61
CA ILE A 48 7.58 -7.65 -19.56
C ILE A 48 7.09 -6.57 -18.59
N PHE A 49 7.74 -6.45 -17.43
CA PHE A 49 7.40 -5.44 -16.43
C PHE A 49 7.71 -4.02 -16.94
N GLN A 50 8.85 -3.83 -17.63
CA GLN A 50 9.20 -2.55 -18.25
C GLN A 50 8.16 -2.11 -19.28
N TYR A 51 7.70 -3.04 -20.11
CA TYR A 51 6.62 -2.77 -21.06
C TYR A 51 5.32 -2.35 -20.36
N LEU A 52 4.89 -3.07 -19.32
CA LEU A 52 3.71 -2.71 -18.54
C LEU A 52 3.87 -1.33 -17.88
N PHE A 53 5.05 -1.02 -17.38
CA PHE A 53 5.35 0.27 -16.78
C PHE A 53 5.29 1.41 -17.81
N LEU A 54 5.80 1.19 -19.04
CA LEU A 54 5.73 2.14 -20.14
C LEU A 54 4.28 2.48 -20.53
N LEU A 55 3.37 1.48 -20.53
CA LEU A 55 1.96 1.69 -20.87
C LEU A 55 1.27 2.72 -19.96
N ILE A 56 1.68 2.83 -18.69
CA ILE A 56 1.12 3.79 -17.74
C ILE A 56 1.42 5.22 -18.20
N PHE A 57 2.63 5.48 -18.67
CA PHE A 57 3.06 6.82 -19.10
C PHE A 57 2.60 7.18 -20.51
N SER A 58 2.37 6.20 -21.37
CA SER A 58 1.84 6.43 -22.71
C SER A 58 0.32 6.60 -22.75
N ASN A 59 -0.34 6.49 -21.59
CA ASN A 59 -1.80 6.55 -21.43
C ASN A 59 -2.57 5.62 -22.41
N ARG A 60 -1.97 4.48 -22.71
CA ARG A 60 -2.52 3.47 -23.63
C ARG A 60 -2.79 2.16 -22.92
N SER A 61 -3.90 1.53 -23.26
CA SER A 61 -4.10 0.14 -22.88
C SER A 61 -3.19 -0.78 -23.72
N MET A 62 -2.86 -1.95 -23.20
CA MET A 62 -2.12 -2.96 -23.95
C MET A 62 -2.80 -3.29 -25.30
N TYR A 63 -4.14 -3.37 -25.30
CA TYR A 63 -4.92 -3.61 -26.51
C TYR A 63 -4.71 -2.50 -27.55
N MET A 64 -4.84 -1.24 -27.14
CA MET A 64 -4.63 -0.10 -28.03
C MET A 64 -3.20 0.00 -28.56
N ASN A 65 -2.23 -0.30 -27.71
CA ASN A 65 -0.81 -0.29 -28.12
C ASN A 65 -0.54 -1.36 -29.19
N LEU A 66 -1.09 -2.56 -29.03
CA LEU A 66 -0.93 -3.64 -30.02
C LEU A 66 -1.66 -3.36 -31.34
N LEU A 67 -2.83 -2.68 -31.29
CA LEU A 67 -3.56 -2.28 -32.51
C LEU A 67 -2.82 -1.20 -33.33
N ILE A 68 -2.22 -0.24 -32.66
CA ILE A 68 -1.55 0.88 -33.31
C ILE A 68 -0.20 0.46 -33.92
N GLY A 69 0.35 -0.69 -33.45
CA GLY A 69 1.61 -1.23 -33.96
C GLY A 69 2.86 -0.39 -33.66
N LYS A 70 2.72 0.69 -32.87
CA LYS A 70 3.83 1.52 -32.40
C LYS A 70 4.44 0.93 -31.14
N ASP A 71 5.77 0.80 -31.12
CA ASP A 71 6.53 0.30 -29.96
C ASP A 71 6.00 -1.05 -29.43
N THR A 72 5.58 -1.93 -30.34
CA THR A 72 5.14 -3.27 -29.99
C THR A 72 6.33 -4.08 -29.47
N PRO A 73 6.18 -4.77 -28.33
CA PRO A 73 7.24 -5.64 -27.82
C PRO A 73 7.38 -6.89 -28.70
N ASP A 74 8.57 -7.49 -28.73
CA ASP A 74 8.86 -8.75 -29.44
C ASP A 74 8.18 -9.98 -28.78
N PHE A 75 7.03 -9.77 -28.12
CA PHE A 75 6.29 -10.85 -27.46
C PHE A 75 4.77 -10.62 -27.51
N ALA A 76 4.03 -11.73 -27.59
CA ALA A 76 2.57 -11.70 -27.67
C ALA A 76 1.91 -11.30 -26.33
N LYS A 77 0.68 -10.77 -26.42
CA LYS A 77 -0.19 -10.40 -25.28
C LYS A 77 -0.29 -11.50 -24.22
N ASP A 78 -0.32 -12.76 -24.63
CA ASP A 78 -0.44 -13.89 -23.72
C ASP A 78 0.79 -14.03 -22.80
N THR A 79 1.96 -13.55 -23.23
CA THR A 79 3.16 -13.51 -22.39
C THR A 79 2.97 -12.57 -21.22
N VAL A 80 2.33 -11.41 -21.46
CA VAL A 80 2.00 -10.44 -20.42
C VAL A 80 0.96 -11.00 -19.45
N TYR A 81 -0.14 -11.56 -19.96
CA TYR A 81 -1.17 -12.15 -19.11
C TYR A 81 -0.65 -13.31 -18.27
N ARG A 82 0.20 -14.19 -18.84
CA ARG A 82 0.84 -15.25 -18.07
C ARG A 82 1.73 -14.71 -16.97
N PHE A 83 2.53 -13.68 -17.24
CA PHE A 83 3.34 -13.01 -16.23
C PHE A 83 2.47 -12.42 -15.10
N MET A 84 1.41 -11.68 -15.42
CA MET A 84 0.50 -11.09 -14.43
C MET A 84 -0.23 -12.14 -13.57
N LYS A 85 -0.46 -13.37 -14.10
CA LYS A 85 -1.11 -14.47 -13.40
C LYS A 85 -0.15 -15.36 -12.59
N MET A 86 1.16 -15.08 -12.59
CA MET A 86 2.14 -15.89 -11.85
C MET A 86 1.87 -15.84 -10.34
N LEU A 87 1.60 -17.01 -9.75
CA LEU A 87 1.23 -17.13 -8.34
C LEU A 87 2.41 -16.98 -7.38
N GLN A 88 3.64 -17.14 -7.86
CA GLN A 88 4.85 -17.02 -7.03
C GLN A 88 5.27 -15.57 -6.76
N ILE A 89 4.77 -14.59 -7.54
CA ILE A 89 5.21 -13.21 -7.42
C ILE A 89 4.69 -12.59 -6.13
N ASN A 90 5.59 -12.07 -5.31
CA ASN A 90 5.28 -11.29 -4.11
C ASN A 90 5.34 -9.79 -4.41
N TRP A 91 4.20 -9.23 -4.81
CA TRP A 91 4.10 -7.81 -5.16
C TRP A 91 4.35 -6.87 -3.97
N ILE A 92 3.90 -7.23 -2.76
CA ILE A 92 4.18 -6.46 -1.55
C ILE A 92 5.70 -6.38 -1.34
N ARG A 93 6.40 -7.50 -1.42
CA ARG A 93 7.86 -7.51 -1.29
C ARG A 93 8.56 -6.70 -2.39
N PHE A 94 8.08 -6.80 -3.64
CA PHE A 94 8.63 -6.03 -4.75
C PHE A 94 8.53 -4.53 -4.50
N THR A 95 7.32 -4.04 -4.21
CA THR A 95 7.09 -2.59 -3.98
C THR A 95 7.83 -2.10 -2.75
N THR A 96 7.87 -2.88 -1.66
CA THR A 96 8.60 -2.52 -0.44
C THR A 96 10.11 -2.40 -0.68
N ILE A 97 10.73 -3.36 -1.40
CA ILE A 97 12.17 -3.29 -1.74
C ILE A 97 12.45 -2.08 -2.62
N LEU A 98 11.60 -1.83 -3.61
CA LEU A 98 11.77 -0.69 -4.51
C LEU A 98 11.67 0.63 -3.74
N SER A 99 10.68 0.76 -2.88
CA SER A 99 10.49 1.96 -2.05
C SER A 99 11.64 2.18 -1.08
N SER A 100 12.14 1.10 -0.44
CA SER A 100 13.34 1.18 0.42
C SER A 100 14.52 1.76 -0.35
N ARG A 101 14.80 1.27 -1.56
CA ARG A 101 15.89 1.79 -2.41
C ARG A 101 15.69 3.25 -2.78
N ILE A 102 14.47 3.64 -3.17
CA ILE A 102 14.17 5.04 -3.51
C ILE A 102 14.38 5.94 -2.29
N ILE A 103 13.90 5.53 -1.11
CA ILE A 103 14.07 6.28 0.13
C ILE A 103 15.56 6.44 0.45
N MET A 104 16.31 5.34 0.48
CA MET A 104 17.70 5.36 0.90
C MET A 104 18.62 6.07 -0.10
N ASP A 105 18.41 5.84 -1.40
CA ASP A 105 19.33 6.32 -2.45
C ASP A 105 18.97 7.72 -2.98
N ALA A 106 17.73 8.15 -2.86
CA ALA A 106 17.28 9.38 -3.49
C ALA A 106 16.67 10.41 -2.52
N ILE A 107 16.05 10.00 -1.43
CA ILE A 107 15.31 10.90 -0.53
C ILE A 107 16.09 11.14 0.76
N ALA A 108 16.56 10.09 1.44
CA ALA A 108 17.27 10.20 2.69
C ALA A 108 18.53 11.12 2.64
N PRO A 109 19.31 11.19 1.54
CA PRO A 109 20.40 12.15 1.42
C PRO A 109 19.97 13.62 1.40
N LEU A 110 18.67 13.91 1.15
CA LEU A 110 18.08 15.24 1.13
C LEU A 110 17.30 15.55 2.41
N ASP A 111 17.22 14.59 3.33
CA ASP A 111 16.50 14.73 4.59
C ASP A 111 17.30 15.54 5.60
N SER A 112 16.62 16.10 6.58
CA SER A 112 17.21 16.91 7.66
C SER A 112 17.01 16.21 9.00
N ALA A 113 17.99 16.34 9.90
CA ALA A 113 17.94 15.77 11.24
C ALA A 113 16.75 16.27 12.09
N ASP A 114 16.17 17.42 11.73
CA ASP A 114 15.01 18.01 12.41
C ASP A 114 13.68 17.37 12.00
N ARG A 115 13.67 16.50 11.01
CA ARG A 115 12.48 15.82 10.51
C ARG A 115 12.33 14.41 11.09
N ALA A 116 11.09 14.03 11.31
CA ALA A 116 10.77 12.68 11.76
C ALA A 116 10.21 11.86 10.60
N ASN A 117 10.91 10.79 10.23
CA ASN A 117 10.42 9.83 9.26
C ASN A 117 9.28 9.02 9.82
N VAL A 118 8.18 8.95 9.09
CA VAL A 118 6.93 8.31 9.51
C VAL A 118 6.42 7.34 8.47
N LEU A 119 5.75 6.29 8.93
CA LEU A 119 4.89 5.44 8.11
C LEU A 119 3.44 5.90 8.27
N ILE A 120 2.69 5.87 7.19
CA ILE A 120 1.29 6.33 7.16
C ILE A 120 0.43 5.20 6.61
N ILE A 121 -0.61 4.83 7.37
CA ILE A 121 -1.61 3.85 6.97
C ILE A 121 -2.91 4.57 6.65
N ASP A 122 -3.41 4.35 5.44
CA ASP A 122 -4.71 4.84 5.03
C ASP A 122 -5.40 3.85 4.10
N ASP A 123 -6.73 3.89 4.04
CA ASP A 123 -7.49 3.07 3.12
C ASP A 123 -8.40 3.92 2.21
N SER A 124 -8.47 3.52 0.96
CA SER A 124 -9.28 4.17 -0.06
C SER A 124 -10.14 3.18 -0.83
N MET A 125 -11.22 3.65 -1.42
CA MET A 125 -12.09 2.82 -2.25
C MET A 125 -11.48 2.62 -3.64
N PHE A 126 -11.17 1.37 -3.98
CA PHE A 126 -10.73 0.96 -5.32
C PHE A 126 -11.92 0.41 -6.11
N GLU A 127 -12.60 1.30 -6.83
CA GLU A 127 -13.85 0.99 -7.53
C GLU A 127 -13.64 0.04 -8.71
N ARG A 128 -14.55 -0.94 -8.85
CA ARG A 128 -14.63 -1.91 -9.93
C ARG A 128 -16.09 -2.15 -10.36
N ASN A 129 -16.90 -1.11 -10.40
CA ASN A 129 -18.34 -1.19 -10.62
C ASN A 129 -18.77 -1.90 -11.93
N ARG A 130 -17.91 -1.85 -12.97
CA ARG A 130 -18.17 -2.51 -14.25
C ARG A 130 -17.62 -3.93 -14.35
N SER A 131 -16.89 -4.39 -13.34
CA SER A 131 -16.25 -5.71 -13.36
C SER A 131 -17.24 -6.79 -12.94
N LYS A 132 -17.28 -7.89 -13.70
CA LYS A 132 -18.18 -9.04 -13.42
C LYS A 132 -17.42 -10.29 -12.95
N LYS A 133 -16.15 -10.46 -13.35
CA LYS A 133 -15.38 -11.70 -13.18
C LYS A 133 -14.10 -11.55 -12.34
N VAL A 134 -13.95 -10.43 -11.62
CA VAL A 134 -12.78 -10.22 -10.76
C VAL A 134 -12.93 -11.06 -9.50
N GLU A 135 -11.91 -11.85 -9.16
CA GLU A 135 -11.88 -12.66 -7.93
C GLU A 135 -12.05 -11.77 -6.69
N LEU A 136 -12.77 -12.26 -5.69
CA LEU A 136 -13.01 -11.57 -4.41
C LEU A 136 -13.65 -10.18 -4.56
N LEU A 137 -14.25 -9.87 -5.71
CA LEU A 137 -15.01 -8.63 -5.87
C LEU A 137 -16.10 -8.55 -4.82
N ALA A 138 -16.17 -7.44 -4.10
CA ALA A 138 -17.12 -7.25 -3.02
C ALA A 138 -17.90 -5.95 -3.13
N LYS A 139 -19.07 -5.91 -2.48
CA LYS A 139 -19.81 -4.70 -2.20
C LYS A 139 -19.22 -4.06 -0.94
N ALA A 140 -18.51 -2.94 -1.11
CA ALA A 140 -17.89 -2.19 -0.05
C ALA A 140 -18.55 -0.82 0.13
N TYR A 141 -18.57 -0.31 1.36
CA TYR A 141 -19.10 1.03 1.63
C TYR A 141 -17.99 2.07 1.44
N ASP A 142 -18.29 3.07 0.60
CA ASP A 142 -17.44 4.23 0.37
C ASP A 142 -17.81 5.32 1.39
N HIS A 143 -16.98 5.53 2.39
CA HIS A 143 -17.23 6.51 3.46
C HIS A 143 -17.16 7.96 2.96
N ALA A 144 -16.42 8.23 1.91
CA ALA A 144 -16.30 9.58 1.34
C ALA A 144 -17.53 9.95 0.52
N LYS A 145 -18.12 8.97 -0.20
CA LYS A 145 -19.31 9.17 -1.05
C LYS A 145 -20.61 8.72 -0.39
N HIS A 146 -20.56 8.20 0.84
CA HIS A 146 -21.71 7.68 1.60
C HIS A 146 -22.59 6.69 0.82
N CYS A 147 -21.98 5.83 0.01
CA CYS A 147 -22.71 4.85 -0.81
C CYS A 147 -21.95 3.54 -0.95
N TYR A 148 -22.66 2.48 -1.32
CA TYR A 148 -22.05 1.19 -1.63
C TYR A 148 -21.53 1.17 -3.07
N LYS A 149 -20.34 0.61 -3.24
CA LYS A 149 -19.66 0.41 -4.51
C LYS A 149 -19.18 -1.03 -4.65
N PHE A 150 -19.02 -1.50 -5.89
CA PHE A 150 -18.35 -2.74 -6.17
C PHE A 150 -16.84 -2.49 -6.32
N GLY A 151 -16.03 -3.19 -5.57
CA GLY A 151 -14.58 -3.00 -5.58
C GLY A 151 -13.89 -3.62 -4.39
N PHE A 152 -12.87 -2.93 -3.94
CA PHE A 152 -12.01 -3.32 -2.84
C PHE A 152 -11.69 -2.09 -1.99
N ARG A 153 -11.40 -2.30 -0.72
CA ARG A 153 -10.71 -1.30 0.08
C ARG A 153 -9.21 -1.47 -0.17
N MET A 154 -8.56 -0.46 -0.72
CA MET A 154 -7.11 -0.47 -0.93
C MET A 154 -6.44 0.12 0.30
N LEU A 155 -5.90 -0.75 1.14
CA LEU A 155 -5.09 -0.36 2.28
C LEU A 155 -3.68 -0.08 1.78
N THR A 156 -3.19 1.13 2.01
CA THR A 156 -1.87 1.59 1.57
C THR A 156 -1.01 1.95 2.77
N LEU A 157 0.23 1.47 2.74
CA LEU A 157 1.31 1.95 3.59
C LEU A 157 2.15 2.93 2.78
N GLY A 158 2.24 4.16 3.23
CA GLY A 158 3.13 5.20 2.73
C GLY A 158 4.26 5.51 3.70
N TRP A 159 5.30 6.13 3.20
CA TRP A 159 6.39 6.72 3.98
C TRP A 159 6.47 8.23 3.71
N SER A 160 6.83 9.01 4.73
CA SER A 160 7.05 10.45 4.58
C SER A 160 8.13 10.95 5.54
N ASP A 161 8.89 11.93 5.06
CA ASP A 161 9.83 12.76 5.83
C ASP A 161 9.21 14.12 6.25
N GLY A 162 7.90 14.30 6.02
CA GLY A 162 7.18 15.55 6.23
C GLY A 162 7.13 16.46 5.02
N SER A 163 7.98 16.27 4.01
CA SER A 163 7.99 17.03 2.75
C SER A 163 7.65 16.16 1.54
N THR A 164 8.09 14.92 1.56
CA THR A 164 7.89 13.93 0.49
C THR A 164 6.97 12.83 0.98
N PHE A 165 6.06 12.37 0.13
CA PHE A 165 5.25 11.17 0.37
C PHE A 165 5.58 10.12 -0.68
N LEU A 166 5.90 8.90 -0.25
CA LEU A 166 6.15 7.76 -1.12
C LEU A 166 5.29 6.56 -0.72
N PRO A 167 4.42 6.04 -1.59
CA PRO A 167 3.74 4.77 -1.35
C PRO A 167 4.75 3.62 -1.25
N VAL A 168 4.69 2.84 -0.18
CA VAL A 168 5.60 1.71 0.07
C VAL A 168 5.02 0.41 -0.46
N ASN A 169 3.84 0.08 -0.01
CA ASN A 169 3.12 -1.11 -0.44
C ASN A 169 1.61 -0.96 -0.22
N SER A 170 0.84 -1.87 -0.79
CA SER A 170 -0.61 -1.87 -0.62
C SER A 170 -1.19 -3.27 -0.74
N VAL A 171 -2.41 -3.42 -0.21
CA VAL A 171 -3.22 -4.63 -0.37
C VAL A 171 -4.66 -4.25 -0.70
N LEU A 172 -5.28 -5.00 -1.61
CA LEU A 172 -6.70 -4.88 -1.92
C LEU A 172 -7.47 -5.80 -0.98
N LEU A 173 -8.26 -5.21 -0.09
CA LEU A 173 -9.10 -5.91 0.87
C LEU A 173 -10.51 -6.07 0.30
N SER A 174 -10.99 -7.28 0.37
CA SER A 174 -12.38 -7.67 0.13
C SER A 174 -13.15 -7.65 1.47
N THR A 175 -14.01 -8.61 1.68
CA THR A 175 -14.76 -8.78 2.93
C THR A 175 -14.73 -10.25 3.38
N GLU A 176 -14.64 -10.46 4.68
CA GLU A 176 -14.83 -11.77 5.30
C GLU A 176 -16.26 -12.30 5.08
N ASN A 177 -17.24 -11.38 5.05
CA ASN A 177 -18.65 -11.74 4.87
C ASN A 177 -18.92 -12.17 3.41
N LYS A 178 -19.13 -13.49 3.23
CA LYS A 178 -19.44 -14.09 1.93
C LYS A 178 -20.66 -13.49 1.24
N LYS A 179 -21.68 -13.02 1.99
CA LYS A 179 -22.89 -12.40 1.44
C LYS A 179 -22.60 -11.09 0.67
N ASN A 180 -21.51 -10.41 1.04
CA ASN A 180 -21.10 -9.16 0.38
C ASN A 180 -20.10 -9.42 -0.76
N ARG A 181 -19.61 -10.65 -0.93
CA ARG A 181 -18.75 -11.02 -2.05
C ARG A 181 -19.58 -11.39 -3.26
N ILE A 182 -19.18 -10.89 -4.43
CA ILE A 182 -19.82 -11.18 -5.71
C ILE A 182 -19.19 -12.41 -6.35
N ASN A 183 -17.87 -12.54 -6.21
CA ASN A 183 -17.11 -13.65 -6.72
C ASN A 183 -16.17 -14.19 -5.62
N GLU A 184 -16.05 -15.50 -5.59
CA GLU A 184 -15.08 -16.16 -4.72
C GLU A 184 -13.68 -16.19 -5.34
N ALA A 185 -12.69 -16.49 -4.50
CA ALA A 185 -11.33 -16.72 -4.96
C ALA A 185 -11.26 -18.02 -5.78
N LYS A 186 -10.43 -18.02 -6.81
CA LYS A 186 -10.09 -19.27 -7.50
C LYS A 186 -9.25 -20.17 -6.59
N GLU A 187 -9.51 -21.45 -6.70
CA GLU A 187 -8.66 -22.44 -6.05
C GLU A 187 -7.25 -22.42 -6.63
N VAL A 188 -6.27 -22.33 -5.75
CA VAL A 188 -4.85 -22.34 -6.09
C VAL A 188 -4.06 -23.08 -5.01
N ASP A 189 -2.88 -23.55 -5.34
CA ASP A 189 -2.02 -24.25 -4.39
C ASP A 189 -1.73 -23.35 -3.16
N LYS A 190 -2.05 -23.87 -1.98
CA LYS A 190 -1.95 -23.19 -0.68
C LYS A 190 -0.52 -22.75 -0.32
N ARG A 191 0.50 -23.38 -0.92
CA ARG A 191 1.91 -23.05 -0.71
C ARG A 191 2.33 -21.78 -1.45
N THR A 192 1.54 -21.30 -2.41
CA THR A 192 1.90 -20.17 -3.27
C THR A 192 1.69 -18.83 -2.59
N VAL A 193 2.46 -17.83 -3.00
CA VAL A 193 2.24 -16.42 -2.61
C VAL A 193 0.86 -15.93 -3.06
N GLY A 194 0.40 -16.40 -4.22
CA GLY A 194 -0.93 -16.09 -4.74
C GLY A 194 -2.06 -16.55 -3.82
N TYR A 195 -1.92 -17.70 -3.16
CA TYR A 195 -2.86 -18.14 -2.12
C TYR A 195 -2.81 -17.23 -0.90
N LYS A 196 -1.62 -16.98 -0.35
CA LYS A 196 -1.42 -16.12 0.83
C LYS A 196 -2.00 -14.71 0.60
N ARG A 197 -1.83 -14.17 -0.60
CA ARG A 197 -2.41 -12.86 -0.97
C ARG A 197 -3.94 -12.89 -0.98
N ARG A 198 -4.58 -13.98 -1.43
CA ARG A 198 -6.04 -14.14 -1.40
C ARG A 198 -6.58 -14.26 0.02
N MET A 199 -5.85 -14.96 0.88
CA MET A 199 -6.18 -15.05 2.31
C MET A 199 -6.08 -13.67 2.97
N LEU A 200 -4.99 -12.94 2.74
CA LEU A 200 -4.82 -11.59 3.28
C LEU A 200 -5.93 -10.63 2.80
N ALA A 201 -6.42 -10.80 1.57
CA ALA A 201 -7.47 -9.97 1.01
C ALA A 201 -8.84 -10.11 1.72
N VAL A 202 -9.07 -11.17 2.45
CA VAL A 202 -10.32 -11.39 3.21
C VAL A 202 -10.15 -11.16 4.72
N GLU A 203 -8.94 -10.87 5.16
CA GLU A 203 -8.63 -10.56 6.56
C GLU A 203 -9.12 -9.16 6.96
N LYS A 204 -9.15 -8.92 8.28
CA LYS A 204 -9.44 -7.60 8.84
C LYS A 204 -8.34 -6.60 8.45
N GLY A 205 -8.71 -5.36 8.17
CA GLY A 205 -7.77 -4.30 7.82
C GLY A 205 -6.64 -4.11 8.84
N THR A 206 -6.92 -4.31 10.13
CA THR A 206 -5.91 -4.26 11.20
C THR A 206 -4.86 -5.36 11.11
N ILE A 207 -5.23 -6.58 10.68
CA ILE A 207 -4.29 -7.68 10.44
C ILE A 207 -3.44 -7.37 9.20
N ALA A 208 -4.10 -6.94 8.12
CA ALA A 208 -3.40 -6.55 6.90
C ALA A 208 -2.41 -5.40 7.14
N MET A 209 -2.78 -4.40 7.93
CA MET A 209 -1.89 -3.31 8.35
C MET A 209 -0.59 -3.85 8.99
N LEU A 210 -0.70 -4.80 9.91
CA LEU A 210 0.49 -5.37 10.57
C LEU A 210 1.40 -6.10 9.59
N GLU A 211 0.85 -6.80 8.60
CA GLU A 211 1.65 -7.47 7.56
C GLU A 211 2.38 -6.45 6.65
N LEU A 212 1.74 -5.32 6.31
CA LEU A 212 2.41 -4.25 5.56
C LEU A 212 3.54 -3.61 6.38
N LEU A 213 3.32 -3.34 7.67
CA LEU A 213 4.32 -2.79 8.59
C LEU A 213 5.51 -3.73 8.79
N LYS A 214 5.26 -5.03 9.01
CA LYS A 214 6.33 -6.04 9.08
C LYS A 214 7.17 -6.08 7.80
N SER A 215 6.51 -5.98 6.63
CA SER A 215 7.21 -5.92 5.35
C SER A 215 8.15 -4.70 5.26
N ALA A 216 7.70 -3.53 5.71
CA ALA A 216 8.51 -2.32 5.75
C ALA A 216 9.69 -2.45 6.73
N LYS A 217 9.44 -3.02 7.92
CA LYS A 217 10.48 -3.27 8.92
C LYS A 217 11.57 -4.21 8.40
N ASN A 218 11.17 -5.30 7.74
CA ASN A 218 12.08 -6.28 7.15
C ASN A 218 12.88 -5.75 5.94
N ALA A 219 12.48 -4.62 5.38
CA ALA A 219 13.19 -3.93 4.31
C ALA A 219 13.97 -2.70 4.80
N ASP A 220 14.13 -2.56 6.11
CA ASP A 220 14.88 -1.50 6.79
C ASP A 220 14.44 -0.08 6.38
N ILE A 221 13.14 0.11 6.10
CA ILE A 221 12.62 1.44 5.80
C ILE A 221 12.70 2.31 7.06
N PRO A 222 13.42 3.44 7.01
CA PRO A 222 13.63 4.29 8.17
C PRO A 222 12.32 4.97 8.58
N ALA A 223 11.81 4.63 9.75
CA ALA A 223 10.67 5.32 10.36
C ALA A 223 10.66 5.09 11.86
N LYS A 224 10.29 6.10 12.61
CA LYS A 224 10.12 6.03 14.07
C LYS A 224 8.64 5.85 14.42
N TYR A 225 7.77 6.54 13.72
CA TYR A 225 6.35 6.61 14.02
C TYR A 225 5.51 5.98 12.92
N VAL A 226 4.37 5.41 13.32
CA VAL A 226 3.28 5.02 12.41
C VAL A 226 2.08 5.91 12.68
N LEU A 227 1.54 6.50 11.62
CA LEU A 227 0.37 7.35 11.65
C LEU A 227 -0.82 6.63 11.03
N PHE A 228 -1.96 6.65 11.69
CA PHE A 228 -3.23 6.18 11.15
C PHE A 228 -4.42 6.83 11.83
N ASP A 229 -5.57 6.72 11.21
CA ASP A 229 -6.80 7.26 11.72
C ASP A 229 -7.40 6.43 12.88
N SER A 230 -8.50 6.91 13.43
CA SER A 230 -9.19 6.25 14.54
C SER A 230 -9.77 4.87 14.21
N TRP A 231 -9.83 4.50 12.94
CA TRP A 231 -10.33 3.19 12.50
C TRP A 231 -9.39 2.05 12.88
N PHE A 232 -8.09 2.31 12.89
CA PHE A 232 -7.04 1.35 13.22
C PHE A 232 -6.55 1.44 14.68
N SER A 233 -7.04 2.39 15.49
CA SER A 233 -6.49 2.75 16.80
C SER A 233 -7.08 1.97 17.98
N SER A 234 -7.42 0.70 17.79
CA SER A 234 -7.79 -0.15 18.94
C SER A 234 -6.58 -0.40 19.87
N PRO A 235 -6.76 -0.57 21.19
CA PRO A 235 -5.66 -0.88 22.10
C PRO A 235 -4.80 -2.06 21.65
N SER A 236 -5.43 -3.14 21.16
CA SER A 236 -4.73 -4.30 20.61
C SER A 236 -3.88 -3.96 19.36
N SER A 237 -4.38 -3.09 18.49
CA SER A 237 -3.62 -2.63 17.31
C SER A 237 -2.42 -1.76 17.72
N LEU A 238 -2.61 -0.82 18.65
CA LEU A 238 -1.53 0.02 19.18
C LEU A 238 -0.41 -0.82 19.78
N HIS A 239 -0.77 -1.81 20.62
CA HIS A 239 0.19 -2.74 21.20
C HIS A 239 0.91 -3.56 20.13
N ALA A 240 0.20 -4.10 19.13
CA ALA A 240 0.78 -4.91 18.08
C ALA A 240 1.79 -4.12 17.21
N VAL A 241 1.52 -2.84 16.92
CA VAL A 241 2.45 -1.96 16.20
C VAL A 241 3.70 -1.70 17.06
N LYS A 242 3.54 -1.49 18.38
CA LYS A 242 4.66 -1.32 19.29
C LYS A 242 5.55 -2.56 19.36
N VAL A 243 4.97 -3.76 19.33
CA VAL A 243 5.72 -5.04 19.28
C VAL A 243 6.55 -5.15 18.00
N ILE A 244 6.09 -4.62 16.85
CA ILE A 244 6.88 -4.56 15.60
C ILE A 244 8.08 -3.59 15.75
N GLY A 245 8.04 -2.67 16.72
CA GLY A 245 9.12 -1.73 17.03
C GLY A 245 8.90 -0.34 16.46
N TYR A 246 7.64 0.09 16.31
CA TYR A 246 7.28 1.46 15.95
C TYR A 246 6.49 2.13 17.07
N ASP A 247 6.68 3.44 17.24
CA ASP A 247 5.78 4.28 18.02
C ASP A 247 4.56 4.68 17.20
N VAL A 248 3.44 4.94 17.85
CA VAL A 248 2.17 5.25 17.16
C VAL A 248 1.72 6.68 17.48
N ILE A 249 1.29 7.39 16.45
CA ILE A 249 0.56 8.65 16.58
C ILE A 249 -0.79 8.46 15.87
N ALA A 250 -1.87 8.40 16.63
CA ALA A 250 -3.20 8.11 16.08
C ALA A 250 -4.30 8.85 16.84
N MET A 251 -5.38 9.15 16.14
CA MET A 251 -6.62 9.56 16.78
C MET A 251 -7.30 8.34 17.38
N VAL A 252 -7.78 8.45 18.61
CA VAL A 252 -8.47 7.36 19.31
C VAL A 252 -9.97 7.66 19.38
N LYS A 253 -10.80 6.66 19.08
CA LYS A 253 -12.27 6.82 19.17
C LYS A 253 -12.70 7.00 20.61
N LYS A 254 -13.51 8.03 20.86
CA LYS A 254 -14.21 8.20 22.13
C LYS A 254 -15.38 7.21 22.18
N THR A 255 -15.14 6.05 22.80
CA THR A 255 -16.15 5.00 22.97
C THR A 255 -16.11 4.44 24.40
N PRO A 256 -17.27 4.07 24.99
CA PRO A 256 -17.31 3.44 26.32
C PRO A 256 -16.75 2.02 26.33
N LYS A 257 -16.53 1.41 25.16
CA LYS A 257 -16.02 0.02 25.03
C LYS A 257 -14.49 -0.07 24.96
N MET A 258 -13.78 1.05 24.98
CA MET A 258 -12.31 1.09 24.89
C MET A 258 -11.75 1.61 26.20
N PHE A 259 -10.95 0.79 26.88
CA PHE A 259 -10.39 1.09 28.19
C PHE A 259 -8.88 1.34 28.08
N PHE A 260 -8.43 2.23 28.96
CA PHE A 260 -7.02 2.52 29.21
C PHE A 260 -6.80 2.50 30.71
N ARG A 261 -5.64 2.02 31.14
CA ARG A 261 -5.30 2.01 32.56
C ARG A 261 -4.75 3.39 32.96
N TYR A 262 -5.43 4.02 33.89
CA TYR A 262 -5.06 5.31 34.44
C TYR A 262 -5.10 5.25 35.98
N ASN A 263 -3.96 5.53 36.62
CA ASN A 263 -3.79 5.41 38.08
C ASN A 263 -4.19 4.03 38.64
N GLY A 264 -3.87 2.96 37.91
CA GLY A 264 -4.15 1.59 38.33
C GLY A 264 -5.56 1.08 37.99
N GLU A 265 -6.46 1.92 37.50
CA GLU A 265 -7.84 1.58 37.15
C GLU A 265 -8.06 1.58 35.64
N ASP A 266 -8.80 0.62 35.12
CA ASP A 266 -9.19 0.54 33.72
C ASP A 266 -10.44 1.38 33.51
N MET A 267 -10.34 2.44 32.69
CA MET A 267 -11.45 3.34 32.42
C MET A 267 -11.47 3.88 30.98
N PRO A 268 -12.64 4.25 30.45
CA PRO A 268 -12.74 4.85 29.12
C PRO A 268 -12.18 6.28 29.11
N LEU A 269 -11.74 6.74 27.92
CA LEU A 269 -11.14 8.07 27.73
C LEU A 269 -12.01 9.22 28.28
N ALA A 270 -13.34 9.11 28.16
CA ALA A 270 -14.26 10.14 28.70
C ALA A 270 -14.14 10.29 30.22
N THR A 271 -14.00 9.16 30.94
CA THR A 271 -13.82 9.16 32.40
C THR A 271 -12.46 9.75 32.78
N ILE A 272 -11.38 9.36 32.04
CA ILE A 272 -10.05 9.93 32.25
C ILE A 272 -10.07 11.46 32.04
N TYR A 273 -10.71 11.93 30.98
CA TYR A 273 -10.84 13.35 30.70
C TYR A 273 -11.58 14.08 31.82
N ASN A 274 -12.68 13.53 32.34
CA ASN A 274 -13.47 14.15 33.40
C ASN A 274 -12.75 14.16 34.76
N LYS A 275 -11.91 13.14 35.05
CA LYS A 275 -11.10 13.07 36.27
C LYS A 275 -9.94 14.09 36.27
N ASN A 276 -9.57 14.64 35.11
CA ASN A 276 -8.46 15.56 34.98
C ASN A 276 -8.94 16.99 34.72
N ARG A 277 -8.42 17.92 35.51
CA ARG A 277 -8.75 19.35 35.35
C ARG A 277 -7.99 19.93 34.15
N LYS A 278 -8.70 20.70 33.33
CA LYS A 278 -8.11 21.49 32.26
C LYS A 278 -7.12 22.52 32.87
N ARG A 279 -5.86 22.50 32.41
CA ARG A 279 -4.90 23.54 32.76
C ARG A 279 -5.25 24.85 32.03
N ARG A 280 -5.35 25.96 32.74
CA ARG A 280 -5.48 27.31 32.16
C ARG A 280 -4.13 27.69 31.57
N GLY A 281 -4.10 28.18 30.33
CA GLY A 281 -2.88 28.64 29.65
C GLY A 281 -3.07 28.82 28.16
N ARG A 282 -2.03 29.30 27.47
CA ARG A 282 -2.00 29.54 26.02
C ARG A 282 -1.86 28.28 25.18
N SER A 283 -1.71 27.11 25.81
CA SER A 283 -1.59 25.83 25.08
C SER A 283 -2.87 25.49 24.34
N ARG A 284 -2.72 25.08 23.07
CA ARG A 284 -3.81 24.53 22.24
C ARG A 284 -4.33 23.19 22.77
N TYR A 285 -3.54 22.48 23.58
CA TYR A 285 -3.91 21.20 24.16
C TYR A 285 -4.82 21.39 25.36
N LEU A 286 -5.92 20.67 25.37
CA LEU A 286 -6.87 20.69 26.46
C LEU A 286 -6.33 19.98 27.70
N LEU A 287 -5.64 18.86 27.48
CA LEU A 287 -5.12 17.97 28.51
C LEU A 287 -4.05 17.05 27.90
N SER A 288 -3.04 16.70 28.69
CA SER A 288 -2.07 15.62 28.39
C SER A 288 -1.89 14.77 29.61
N VAL A 289 -2.14 13.47 29.49
CA VAL A 289 -2.00 12.46 30.54
C VAL A 289 -1.33 11.22 30.02
N MET A 290 -0.59 10.50 30.86
CA MET A 290 -0.07 9.18 30.57
C MET A 290 -1.10 8.12 30.94
N VAL A 291 -1.22 7.12 30.08
CA VAL A 291 -2.09 5.95 30.30
C VAL A 291 -1.39 4.69 29.77
N ASP A 292 -1.70 3.54 30.36
CA ASP A 292 -1.25 2.27 29.81
C ASP A 292 -2.32 1.69 28.90
N VAL A 293 -1.86 1.07 27.82
CA VAL A 293 -2.75 0.36 26.89
C VAL A 293 -3.09 -1.00 27.47
N VAL A 294 -4.36 -1.21 27.79
CA VAL A 294 -4.88 -2.48 28.27
C VAL A 294 -5.08 -3.44 27.10
N LYS A 295 -4.57 -4.68 27.24
CA LYS A 295 -4.71 -5.74 26.23
C LYS A 295 -6.13 -6.26 26.13
#